data_d9c723cf61a6eea171aab9c1b20ff3b3
#
_entry.id   d9c723cf61a6eea171aab9c1b20ff3b3
#
_cell.length_a   1.000
_cell.length_b   1.000
_cell.length_c   1.000
_cell.angle_alpha   90.00
_cell.angle_beta   90.00
_cell.angle_gamma   90.00
#
_symmetry.space_group_name_H-M   'P 1'
#
loop_
_entity.id
_entity.type
_entity.pdbx_description
1 polymer ?
#
loop_
_entity_poly.entity_id
_entity_poly.type
_entity_poly.pdbx_seq_one_letter_code
_entity_poly.pdbx_strand_id
1 'polypeptide(L)'
;MSAQRWFSAVGAIFSLVLAMPALSAELNPAALVYQWPDQIKWNSPTAAGSQNVLLVGDPSKGGLYLVRNKWLKGNHFSRPHFHPNDRFITVLGGTWWMGSGTNFDPDNSVPLPAGTFVTHFGKQVHWDGAKNEDASILIFGDGPGTSTQVEPTAGKFSALDPKAVVYTLPDQYKWRDPTGATGVNQVVLHGDPTKTGPYVVLNRFKPGNFSKPHFHPNDRFITVIKGTWWVATGNKIDKDNMVPMPAGSFVTHFAKQVHWDGAKDEEAWLLIVGEGPGTLNFVEAAN
;
A
#
# COMPACT_ATOMS: atom_id res chain seq x y z
N MET A 1 58.09 6.22 56.69
CA MET A 1 56.75 5.58 56.91
C MET A 1 55.91 5.81 55.65
N SER A 2 55.89 4.78 54.80
CA SER A 2 55.18 4.81 53.47
C SER A 2 53.86 4.05 53.61
N ALA A 3 52.77 4.76 53.36
CA ALA A 3 51.42 4.16 53.34
C ALA A 3 51.09 3.65 51.91
N GLN A 4 50.99 2.35 51.80
CA GLN A 4 50.62 1.66 50.57
C GLN A 4 49.07 1.63 50.46
N ARG A 5 48.51 2.27 49.41
CA ARG A 5 47.07 2.24 49.08
C ARG A 5 46.80 1.10 48.15
N TRP A 6 45.96 0.19 48.58
CA TRP A 6 45.40 -0.89 47.74
C TRP A 6 44.19 -0.35 46.96
N PHE A 7 44.25 -0.45 45.64
CA PHE A 7 43.12 -0.23 44.78
C PHE A 7 42.46 -1.59 44.47
N SER A 8 41.26 -1.83 44.96
CA SER A 8 40.43 -2.96 44.59
C SER A 8 39.69 -2.60 43.28
N ALA A 9 40.02 -3.32 42.20
CA ALA A 9 39.30 -3.26 40.93
C ALA A 9 38.06 -4.16 41.03
N VAL A 10 36.87 -3.56 41.01
CA VAL A 10 35.59 -4.26 40.87
C VAL A 10 35.35 -4.41 39.37
N GLY A 11 35.53 -5.63 38.87
CA GLY A 11 35.20 -6.00 37.51
C GLY A 11 33.68 -6.13 37.35
N ALA A 12 33.07 -5.25 36.63
CA ALA A 12 31.67 -5.38 36.22
C ALA A 12 31.56 -6.40 35.06
N ILE A 13 31.00 -7.54 35.34
CA ILE A 13 30.66 -8.54 34.31
C ILE A 13 29.41 -8.04 33.58
N PHE A 14 29.57 -7.52 32.39
CA PHE A 14 28.45 -7.25 31.49
C PHE A 14 28.03 -8.59 30.86
N SER A 15 26.94 -9.16 31.35
CA SER A 15 26.23 -10.25 30.69
C SER A 15 25.58 -9.75 29.42
N LEU A 16 26.17 -10.03 28.26
CA LEU A 16 25.59 -9.81 26.95
C LEU A 16 24.43 -10.80 26.78
N VAL A 17 23.20 -10.36 27.03
CA VAL A 17 22.01 -11.13 26.68
C VAL A 17 21.85 -11.04 25.17
N LEU A 18 22.32 -12.04 24.46
CA LEU A 18 22.01 -12.26 23.06
C LEU A 18 20.48 -12.52 22.99
N ALA A 19 19.73 -11.51 22.60
CA ALA A 19 18.33 -11.70 22.21
C ALA A 19 18.30 -12.63 20.99
N MET A 20 17.93 -13.89 21.21
CA MET A 20 17.61 -14.78 20.11
C MET A 20 16.45 -14.13 19.34
N PRO A 21 16.53 -14.04 18.00
CA PRO A 21 15.37 -13.63 17.23
C PRO A 21 14.24 -14.61 17.57
N ALA A 22 13.13 -14.10 18.08
CA ALA A 22 11.92 -14.91 18.23
C ALA A 22 11.63 -15.49 16.84
N LEU A 23 11.53 -16.81 16.73
CA LEU A 23 11.08 -17.47 15.53
C LEU A 23 9.71 -16.84 15.19
N SER A 24 9.66 -16.02 14.14
CA SER A 24 8.39 -15.48 13.66
C SER A 24 7.53 -16.67 13.23
N ALA A 25 6.23 -16.58 13.52
CA ALA A 25 5.27 -17.56 13.03
C ALA A 25 5.49 -17.81 11.53
N GLU A 26 5.46 -19.05 11.14
CA GLU A 26 5.52 -19.41 9.72
C GLU A 26 4.12 -19.34 9.14
N LEU A 27 3.92 -18.47 8.16
CA LEU A 27 2.66 -18.38 7.43
C LEU A 27 2.59 -19.49 6.38
N ASN A 28 1.42 -20.12 6.24
CA ASN A 28 1.21 -21.12 5.20
C ASN A 28 1.29 -20.47 3.80
N PRO A 29 2.29 -20.79 2.96
CA PRO A 29 2.46 -20.17 1.65
C PRO A 29 1.33 -20.52 0.66
N ALA A 30 0.56 -21.57 0.93
CA ALA A 30 -0.65 -21.87 0.16
C ALA A 30 -1.83 -20.95 0.53
N ALA A 31 -1.78 -20.28 1.68
CA ALA A 31 -2.82 -19.34 2.12
C ALA A 31 -2.49 -17.89 1.76
N LEU A 32 -1.24 -17.52 1.87
CA LEU A 32 -0.79 -16.19 1.49
C LEU A 32 0.71 -16.15 1.17
N VAL A 33 1.08 -15.19 0.35
CA VAL A 33 2.49 -14.80 0.12
C VAL A 33 2.65 -13.32 0.39
N TYR A 34 3.84 -12.90 0.81
CA TYR A 34 4.10 -11.51 1.15
C TYR A 34 5.51 -11.06 0.79
N GLN A 35 5.67 -9.75 0.69
CA GLN A 35 6.95 -9.07 0.55
C GLN A 35 7.01 -7.93 1.57
N TRP A 36 8.04 -7.91 2.40
CA TRP A 36 8.33 -6.74 3.23
C TRP A 36 8.90 -5.59 2.39
N PRO A 37 8.86 -4.35 2.89
CA PRO A 37 9.29 -3.17 2.11
C PRO A 37 10.74 -3.26 1.58
N ASP A 38 11.64 -3.87 2.34
CA ASP A 38 13.05 -4.06 2.00
C ASP A 38 13.29 -5.20 0.98
N GLN A 39 12.31 -6.06 0.80
CA GLN A 39 12.35 -7.15 -0.19
C GLN A 39 11.87 -6.72 -1.58
N ILE A 40 11.32 -5.50 -1.71
CA ILE A 40 10.83 -4.99 -2.98
C ILE A 40 12.01 -4.65 -3.90
N LYS A 41 12.13 -5.37 -5.00
CA LYS A 41 13.20 -5.17 -6.00
C LYS A 41 12.74 -4.19 -7.06
N TRP A 42 13.09 -2.92 -6.86
CA TRP A 42 12.82 -1.87 -7.82
C TRP A 42 13.62 -2.04 -9.11
N ASN A 43 12.99 -1.81 -10.26
CA ASN A 43 13.71 -1.66 -11.52
C ASN A 43 14.65 -0.44 -11.47
N SER A 44 15.61 -0.40 -12.37
CA SER A 44 16.49 0.77 -12.50
C SER A 44 15.66 2.04 -12.83
N PRO A 45 16.09 3.23 -12.34
CA PRO A 45 15.42 4.47 -12.66
C PRO A 45 15.36 4.72 -14.16
N THR A 46 14.21 5.19 -14.64
CA THR A 46 14.08 5.72 -16.01
C THR A 46 14.75 7.08 -16.13
N ALA A 47 14.92 7.57 -17.35
CA ALA A 47 15.41 8.94 -17.59
C ALA A 47 14.51 10.03 -16.99
N ALA A 48 13.22 9.74 -16.81
CA ALA A 48 12.27 10.63 -16.13
C ALA A 48 12.32 10.54 -14.59
N GLY A 49 13.24 9.75 -14.01
CA GLY A 49 13.40 9.62 -12.57
C GLY A 49 12.34 8.75 -11.91
N SER A 50 11.67 7.85 -12.62
CA SER A 50 10.73 6.90 -12.05
C SER A 50 11.33 5.49 -11.97
N GLN A 51 10.92 4.73 -10.92
CA GLN A 51 11.20 3.31 -10.77
C GLN A 51 9.87 2.59 -10.57
N ASN A 52 9.77 1.36 -11.05
CA ASN A 52 8.57 0.56 -10.85
C ASN A 52 8.91 -0.89 -10.47
N VAL A 53 7.91 -1.57 -9.94
CA VAL A 53 7.88 -3.01 -9.74
C VAL A 53 6.49 -3.53 -10.05
N LEU A 54 6.42 -4.58 -10.87
CA LEU A 54 5.17 -5.29 -11.12
C LEU A 54 4.87 -6.20 -9.93
N LEU A 55 3.69 -6.03 -9.37
CA LEU A 55 3.23 -6.84 -8.24
C LEU A 55 2.27 -7.95 -8.68
N VAL A 56 1.36 -7.63 -9.61
CA VAL A 56 0.31 -8.55 -10.10
C VAL A 56 0.03 -8.30 -11.57
N GLY A 57 -0.25 -9.35 -12.31
CA GLY A 57 -0.74 -9.29 -13.70
C GLY A 57 0.33 -8.90 -14.72
N ASP A 58 -0.12 -8.38 -15.85
CA ASP A 58 0.74 -7.91 -16.95
C ASP A 58 0.11 -6.64 -17.56
N PRO A 59 0.67 -5.44 -17.30
CA PRO A 59 0.10 -4.20 -17.81
C PRO A 59 0.20 -4.04 -19.33
N SER A 60 0.84 -4.96 -20.04
CA SER A 60 0.86 -4.96 -21.53
C SER A 60 -0.36 -5.67 -22.12
N LYS A 61 -1.12 -6.40 -21.31
CA LYS A 61 -2.28 -7.23 -21.71
C LYS A 61 -3.55 -6.75 -21.05
N GLY A 62 -4.70 -7.28 -21.46
CA GLY A 62 -5.96 -7.13 -20.74
C GLY A 62 -5.94 -7.88 -19.41
N GLY A 63 -6.78 -7.45 -18.47
CA GLY A 63 -6.92 -8.00 -17.13
C GLY A 63 -6.28 -7.14 -16.04
N LEU A 64 -6.57 -7.51 -14.81
CA LEU A 64 -6.10 -6.79 -13.62
C LEU A 64 -4.57 -6.76 -13.56
N TYR A 65 -4.02 -5.58 -13.32
CA TYR A 65 -2.61 -5.41 -12.99
C TYR A 65 -2.44 -4.50 -11.77
N LEU A 66 -1.38 -4.75 -11.00
CA LEU A 66 -0.90 -3.87 -9.93
C LEU A 66 0.58 -3.56 -10.16
N VAL A 67 0.90 -2.27 -10.19
CA VAL A 67 2.27 -1.77 -10.30
C VAL A 67 2.53 -0.79 -9.16
N ARG A 68 3.60 -1.00 -8.42
CA ARG A 68 4.11 0.01 -7.51
C ARG A 68 5.10 0.88 -8.27
N ASN A 69 4.89 2.18 -8.24
CA ASN A 69 5.76 3.17 -8.86
C ASN A 69 6.34 4.11 -7.81
N LYS A 70 7.56 4.57 -8.04
CA LYS A 70 8.24 5.56 -7.22
C LYS A 70 8.84 6.62 -8.13
N TRP A 71 8.52 7.87 -7.86
CA TRP A 71 9.19 9.03 -8.40
C TRP A 71 10.30 9.45 -7.45
N LEU A 72 11.51 9.59 -7.96
CA LEU A 72 12.64 10.09 -7.19
C LEU A 72 12.53 11.61 -7.01
N LYS A 73 13.00 12.10 -5.88
CA LYS A 73 13.14 13.55 -5.64
C LYS A 73 14.05 14.20 -6.69
N GLY A 74 13.86 15.49 -6.96
CA GLY A 74 14.69 16.25 -7.89
C GLY A 74 13.93 16.86 -9.06
N ASN A 75 12.65 17.19 -8.89
CA ASN A 75 11.79 17.71 -9.95
C ASN A 75 11.67 16.76 -11.16
N HIS A 76 11.54 15.49 -10.89
CA HIS A 76 11.32 14.48 -11.90
C HIS A 76 9.83 14.36 -12.21
N PHE A 77 9.48 14.58 -13.47
CA PHE A 77 8.09 14.50 -13.94
C PHE A 77 8.00 13.71 -15.25
N SER A 78 6.89 12.99 -15.42
CA SER A 78 6.48 12.50 -16.74
C SER A 78 6.13 13.68 -17.63
N ARG A 79 6.35 13.52 -18.94
CA ARG A 79 5.76 14.45 -19.93
C ARG A 79 4.25 14.20 -20.02
N PRO A 80 3.46 15.16 -20.54
CA PRO A 80 2.05 14.94 -20.82
C PRO A 80 1.81 13.64 -21.58
N HIS A 81 0.90 12.82 -21.07
CA HIS A 81 0.58 11.52 -21.66
C HIS A 81 -0.83 11.08 -21.24
N PHE A 82 -1.33 10.04 -21.86
CA PHE A 82 -2.57 9.40 -21.47
C PHE A 82 -2.45 7.88 -21.53
N HIS A 83 -3.39 7.20 -20.87
CA HIS A 83 -3.54 5.74 -20.90
C HIS A 83 -4.84 5.35 -21.58
N PRO A 84 -4.94 4.17 -22.19
CA PRO A 84 -6.17 3.77 -22.89
C PRO A 84 -7.37 3.56 -21.94
N ASN A 85 -7.12 3.11 -20.71
CA ASN A 85 -8.12 2.75 -19.71
C ASN A 85 -7.96 3.58 -18.43
N ASP A 86 -8.99 3.57 -17.60
CA ASP A 86 -8.95 4.18 -16.27
C ASP A 86 -7.88 3.52 -15.40
N ARG A 87 -7.25 4.33 -14.56
CA ARG A 87 -6.27 3.88 -13.58
C ARG A 87 -6.64 4.43 -12.21
N PHE A 88 -6.49 3.58 -11.21
CA PHE A 88 -6.77 3.90 -9.83
C PHE A 88 -5.45 3.89 -9.06
N ILE A 89 -5.17 4.97 -8.37
CA ILE A 89 -3.87 5.19 -7.77
C ILE A 89 -4.04 5.55 -6.30
N THR A 90 -3.19 4.99 -5.44
CA THR A 90 -3.07 5.40 -4.05
C THR A 90 -1.66 5.89 -3.80
N VAL A 91 -1.53 7.08 -3.23
CA VAL A 91 -0.23 7.61 -2.78
C VAL A 91 0.18 6.87 -1.51
N LEU A 92 1.27 6.12 -1.55
CA LEU A 92 1.75 5.31 -0.44
C LEU A 92 2.72 6.06 0.48
N GLY A 93 3.43 7.05 -0.05
CA GLY A 93 4.39 7.82 0.73
C GLY A 93 4.90 9.03 -0.04
N GLY A 94 5.35 10.05 0.67
CA GLY A 94 5.75 11.33 0.13
C GLY A 94 4.59 12.14 -0.43
N THR A 95 4.92 13.16 -1.22
CA THR A 95 3.95 14.02 -1.93
C THR A 95 4.07 13.78 -3.43
N TRP A 96 3.02 13.24 -4.03
CA TRP A 96 2.92 13.07 -5.48
C TRP A 96 2.34 14.33 -6.11
N TRP A 97 3.01 14.86 -7.11
CA TRP A 97 2.65 16.11 -7.77
C TRP A 97 2.02 15.85 -9.12
N MET A 98 0.91 16.55 -9.44
CA MET A 98 0.11 16.24 -10.59
C MET A 98 -0.38 17.46 -11.36
N GLY A 99 -0.50 17.30 -12.67
CA GLY A 99 -1.20 18.20 -13.57
C GLY A 99 -2.04 17.45 -14.59
N SER A 100 -2.93 18.17 -15.27
CA SER A 100 -3.76 17.64 -16.36
C SER A 100 -3.68 18.52 -17.59
N GLY A 101 -3.97 17.93 -18.76
CA GLY A 101 -3.84 18.60 -20.05
C GLY A 101 -2.39 18.68 -20.54
N THR A 102 -2.21 19.47 -21.60
CA THR A 102 -0.91 19.60 -22.30
C THR A 102 -0.03 20.73 -21.78
N ASN A 103 -0.59 21.67 -20.98
CA ASN A 103 0.18 22.73 -20.33
C ASN A 103 1.09 22.13 -19.25
N PHE A 104 2.34 21.86 -19.63
CA PHE A 104 3.32 21.23 -18.75
C PHE A 104 4.00 22.30 -17.87
N ASP A 105 3.52 22.43 -16.64
CA ASP A 105 3.96 23.45 -15.68
C ASP A 105 4.16 22.82 -14.29
N PRO A 106 5.27 22.08 -14.08
CA PRO A 106 5.55 21.42 -12.79
C PRO A 106 5.54 22.35 -11.59
N ASP A 107 5.90 23.62 -11.74
CA ASP A 107 5.94 24.56 -10.62
C ASP A 107 4.57 24.80 -10.00
N ASN A 108 3.53 24.81 -10.81
CA ASN A 108 2.14 25.01 -10.39
C ASN A 108 1.35 23.70 -10.22
N SER A 109 1.99 22.53 -10.26
CA SER A 109 1.33 21.23 -10.06
C SER A 109 0.66 21.08 -8.69
N VAL A 110 -0.37 20.26 -8.62
CA VAL A 110 -1.17 20.01 -7.39
C VAL A 110 -0.48 18.95 -6.52
N PRO A 111 -0.24 19.23 -5.23
CA PRO A 111 0.32 18.26 -4.29
C PRO A 111 -0.75 17.28 -3.80
N LEU A 112 -0.44 15.99 -3.86
CA LEU A 112 -1.26 14.90 -3.38
C LEU A 112 -0.47 14.12 -2.32
N PRO A 113 -0.75 14.31 -1.03
CA PRO A 113 -0.01 13.67 0.06
C PRO A 113 -0.29 12.16 0.17
N ALA A 114 0.56 11.45 0.92
CA ALA A 114 0.34 10.04 1.24
C ALA A 114 -1.06 9.76 1.77
N GLY A 115 -1.65 8.65 1.34
CA GLY A 115 -3.03 8.27 1.64
C GLY A 115 -4.07 8.83 0.66
N THR A 116 -3.71 9.72 -0.27
CA THR A 116 -4.64 10.22 -1.30
C THR A 116 -5.00 9.10 -2.28
N PHE A 117 -6.27 8.99 -2.61
CA PHE A 117 -6.77 8.13 -3.69
C PHE A 117 -7.09 8.95 -4.93
N VAL A 118 -6.69 8.48 -6.10
CA VAL A 118 -6.79 9.21 -7.37
C VAL A 118 -7.33 8.29 -8.47
N THR A 119 -8.20 8.83 -9.31
CA THR A 119 -8.61 8.19 -10.57
C THR A 119 -8.08 9.02 -11.74
N HIS A 120 -7.29 8.39 -12.59
CA HIS A 120 -6.98 8.89 -13.94
C HIS A 120 -7.98 8.27 -14.92
N PHE A 121 -8.73 9.12 -15.58
CA PHE A 121 -9.65 8.66 -16.62
C PHE A 121 -8.92 8.31 -17.91
N GLY A 122 -9.35 7.22 -18.53
CA GLY A 122 -8.77 6.74 -19.79
C GLY A 122 -8.82 7.79 -20.88
N LYS A 123 -7.78 7.84 -21.71
CA LYS A 123 -7.61 8.76 -22.85
C LYS A 123 -7.51 10.25 -22.45
N GLN A 124 -7.45 10.57 -21.16
CA GLN A 124 -7.30 11.94 -20.68
C GLN A 124 -5.84 12.26 -20.37
N VAL A 125 -5.38 13.41 -20.85
CA VAL A 125 -3.97 13.82 -20.74
C VAL A 125 -3.68 14.31 -19.32
N HIS A 126 -2.60 13.80 -18.76
CA HIS A 126 -2.07 14.20 -17.46
C HIS A 126 -0.54 14.08 -17.45
N TRP A 127 0.09 14.59 -16.41
CA TRP A 127 1.49 14.48 -16.09
C TRP A 127 1.69 14.54 -14.59
N ASP A 128 2.73 13.89 -14.10
CA ASP A 128 2.92 13.66 -12.67
C ASP A 128 4.39 13.46 -12.32
N GLY A 129 4.73 13.61 -11.04
CA GLY A 129 6.10 13.46 -10.59
C GLY A 129 6.33 13.73 -9.13
N ALA A 130 7.60 14.01 -8.79
CA ALA A 130 8.03 14.36 -7.44
C ALA A 130 8.97 15.55 -7.44
N LYS A 131 8.91 16.38 -6.39
CA LYS A 131 9.76 17.56 -6.23
C LYS A 131 10.89 17.32 -5.21
N ASN A 132 10.67 17.68 -3.98
CA ASN A 132 11.70 17.75 -2.92
C ASN A 132 11.90 16.42 -2.19
N GLU A 133 10.99 15.48 -2.32
CA GLU A 133 11.02 14.16 -1.71
C GLU A 133 10.58 13.08 -2.70
N ASP A 134 10.95 11.82 -2.45
CA ASP A 134 10.47 10.68 -3.22
C ASP A 134 8.96 10.52 -3.01
N ALA A 135 8.22 10.21 -4.08
CA ALA A 135 6.81 9.87 -4.00
C ALA A 135 6.59 8.43 -4.45
N SER A 136 5.94 7.63 -3.62
CA SER A 136 5.61 6.24 -3.92
C SER A 136 4.10 6.09 -4.08
N ILE A 137 3.68 5.43 -5.17
CA ILE A 137 2.28 5.20 -5.51
C ILE A 137 2.03 3.73 -5.86
N LEU A 138 0.85 3.25 -5.57
CA LEU A 138 0.32 1.99 -6.09
C LEU A 138 -0.67 2.30 -7.19
N ILE A 139 -0.46 1.73 -8.35
CA ILE A 139 -1.33 1.85 -9.52
C ILE A 139 -2.03 0.52 -9.73
N PHE A 140 -3.32 0.56 -9.89
CA PHE A 140 -4.12 -0.58 -10.28
C PHE A 140 -5.03 -0.21 -11.45
N GLY A 141 -5.32 -1.15 -12.34
CA GLY A 141 -6.21 -0.96 -13.46
C GLY A 141 -6.50 -2.26 -14.20
N ASP A 142 -7.40 -2.16 -15.16
CA ASP A 142 -7.60 -3.20 -16.17
C ASP A 142 -6.77 -2.83 -17.40
N GLY A 143 -5.91 -3.76 -17.83
CA GLY A 143 -4.98 -3.49 -18.92
C GLY A 143 -5.63 -3.41 -20.30
N PRO A 144 -4.92 -2.94 -21.32
CA PRO A 144 -3.52 -2.54 -21.27
C PRO A 144 -3.30 -1.20 -20.54
N GLY A 145 -2.25 -1.16 -19.72
CA GLY A 145 -1.80 0.03 -18.98
C GLY A 145 -0.70 0.81 -19.71
N THR A 146 -0.68 0.75 -21.04
CA THR A 146 0.31 1.44 -21.88
C THR A 146 0.15 2.96 -21.80
N SER A 147 1.20 3.69 -22.16
CA SER A 147 1.24 5.17 -22.14
C SER A 147 1.46 5.70 -23.54
N THR A 148 0.71 6.73 -23.93
CA THR A 148 0.89 7.47 -25.17
C THR A 148 1.31 8.91 -24.84
N GLN A 149 2.48 9.33 -25.30
CA GLN A 149 2.99 10.67 -25.07
C GLN A 149 2.23 11.70 -25.93
N VAL A 150 2.07 12.90 -25.38
CA VAL A 150 1.50 14.06 -26.06
C VAL A 150 2.48 15.22 -25.97
N GLU A 151 2.63 15.99 -27.05
CA GLU A 151 3.51 17.15 -27.03
C GLU A 151 3.01 18.20 -26.05
N PRO A 152 3.87 18.67 -25.14
CA PRO A 152 3.52 19.73 -24.21
C PRO A 152 3.29 21.05 -24.93
N THR A 153 2.32 21.81 -24.45
CA THR A 153 2.07 23.19 -24.90
C THR A 153 2.59 24.19 -23.88
N ALA A 154 2.98 25.36 -24.35
CA ALA A 154 3.32 26.48 -23.48
C ALA A 154 2.04 27.03 -22.81
N GLY A 155 2.13 27.31 -21.52
CA GLY A 155 1.02 27.88 -20.75
C GLY A 155 1.14 27.54 -19.28
N LYS A 156 0.46 28.33 -18.44
CA LYS A 156 0.40 28.03 -17.01
C LYS A 156 -0.67 26.97 -16.76
N PHE A 157 -0.35 26.03 -15.90
CA PHE A 157 -1.33 25.12 -15.33
C PHE A 157 -2.02 25.81 -14.12
N SER A 158 -3.33 25.70 -14.03
CA SER A 158 -4.10 26.39 -12.98
C SER A 158 -4.87 25.45 -12.06
N ALA A 159 -5.38 24.34 -12.60
CA ALA A 159 -6.14 23.36 -11.82
C ALA A 159 -6.25 22.03 -12.58
N LEU A 160 -6.49 20.94 -11.83
CA LEU A 160 -6.81 19.64 -12.42
C LEU A 160 -8.18 19.70 -13.11
N ASP A 161 -8.24 19.20 -14.34
CA ASP A 161 -9.49 18.97 -15.03
C ASP A 161 -10.18 17.74 -14.42
N PRO A 162 -11.39 17.88 -13.83
CA PRO A 162 -12.11 16.75 -13.24
C PRO A 162 -12.52 15.68 -14.25
N LYS A 163 -12.47 15.96 -15.56
CA LYS A 163 -12.65 14.97 -16.62
C LYS A 163 -11.40 14.11 -16.82
N ALA A 164 -10.23 14.58 -16.41
CA ALA A 164 -8.97 13.87 -16.54
C ALA A 164 -8.58 13.18 -15.23
N VAL A 165 -8.74 13.89 -14.11
CA VAL A 165 -8.26 13.43 -12.79
C VAL A 165 -9.25 13.85 -11.72
N VAL A 166 -9.67 12.89 -10.90
CA VAL A 166 -10.36 13.14 -9.64
C VAL A 166 -9.58 12.52 -8.49
N TYR A 167 -9.65 13.12 -7.32
CA TYR A 167 -8.96 12.62 -6.14
C TYR A 167 -9.75 12.86 -4.84
N THR A 168 -9.43 12.07 -3.83
CA THR A 168 -9.98 12.19 -2.48
C THR A 168 -8.82 12.20 -1.49
N LEU A 169 -8.71 13.27 -0.71
CA LEU A 169 -7.69 13.41 0.32
C LEU A 169 -8.01 12.53 1.54
N PRO A 170 -7.01 12.13 2.34
CA PRO A 170 -7.22 11.24 3.49
C PRO A 170 -8.20 11.77 4.54
N ASP A 171 -8.28 13.08 4.74
CA ASP A 171 -9.19 13.74 5.67
C ASP A 171 -10.65 13.81 5.16
N GLN A 172 -10.85 13.57 3.87
CA GLN A 172 -12.18 13.53 3.23
C GLN A 172 -12.82 12.13 3.28
N TYR A 173 -12.12 11.11 3.76
CA TYR A 173 -12.62 9.74 3.80
C TYR A 173 -13.79 9.59 4.76
N LYS A 174 -14.90 9.07 4.25
CA LYS A 174 -16.11 8.76 5.03
C LYS A 174 -16.04 7.32 5.52
N TRP A 175 -15.41 7.14 6.66
CA TRP A 175 -15.24 5.85 7.30
C TRP A 175 -16.57 5.29 7.78
N ARG A 176 -16.83 4.03 7.51
CA ARG A 176 -17.97 3.26 8.02
C ARG A 176 -17.47 1.99 8.69
N ASP A 177 -18.26 1.44 9.61
CA ASP A 177 -18.04 0.09 10.13
C ASP A 177 -18.86 -0.88 9.28
N PRO A 178 -18.26 -1.76 8.48
CA PRO A 178 -18.99 -2.65 7.59
C PRO A 178 -19.71 -3.79 8.31
N THR A 179 -19.35 -4.08 9.57
CA THR A 179 -19.79 -5.26 10.32
C THR A 179 -20.45 -4.92 11.66
N GLY A 180 -20.51 -3.64 12.02
CA GLY A 180 -21.08 -3.15 13.28
C GLY A 180 -20.30 -3.62 14.52
N ALA A 181 -19.44 -2.78 15.08
CA ALA A 181 -18.71 -3.02 16.34
C ALA A 181 -17.46 -3.93 16.30
N THR A 182 -16.83 -4.13 15.14
CA THR A 182 -15.62 -4.97 15.06
C THR A 182 -14.31 -4.22 15.28
N GLY A 183 -14.35 -2.87 15.43
CA GLY A 183 -13.13 -2.05 15.49
C GLY A 183 -12.36 -1.97 14.16
N VAL A 184 -12.97 -2.39 13.06
CA VAL A 184 -12.51 -2.21 11.70
C VAL A 184 -13.39 -1.18 11.01
N ASN A 185 -12.80 -0.10 10.53
CA ASN A 185 -13.49 0.85 9.69
C ASN A 185 -13.08 0.67 8.23
N GLN A 186 -13.99 0.98 7.31
CA GLN A 186 -13.76 0.82 5.87
C GLN A 186 -14.24 2.03 5.08
N VAL A 187 -13.50 2.35 4.02
CA VAL A 187 -13.92 3.23 2.93
C VAL A 187 -13.88 2.44 1.64
N VAL A 188 -14.96 2.51 0.84
CA VAL A 188 -14.93 2.02 -0.54
C VAL A 188 -14.38 3.15 -1.41
N LEU A 189 -13.25 2.90 -2.05
CA LEU A 189 -12.55 3.86 -2.91
C LEU A 189 -12.96 3.67 -4.37
N HIS A 190 -13.20 2.43 -4.79
CA HIS A 190 -13.66 2.10 -6.14
C HIS A 190 -14.49 0.82 -6.13
N GLY A 191 -15.46 0.73 -7.05
CA GLY A 191 -16.30 -0.45 -7.25
C GLY A 191 -17.28 -0.71 -6.10
N ASP A 192 -17.78 -1.94 -6.06
CA ASP A 192 -18.68 -2.43 -5.02
C ASP A 192 -18.19 -3.80 -4.53
N PRO A 193 -17.59 -3.91 -3.32
CA PRO A 193 -17.07 -5.18 -2.82
C PRO A 193 -18.15 -6.25 -2.58
N THR A 194 -19.42 -5.93 -2.73
CA THR A 194 -20.51 -6.92 -2.59
C THR A 194 -20.94 -7.55 -3.91
N LYS A 195 -20.45 -7.00 -5.03
CA LYS A 195 -20.81 -7.42 -6.40
C LYS A 195 -19.60 -7.98 -7.15
N THR A 196 -19.85 -8.62 -8.27
CA THR A 196 -18.82 -8.98 -9.25
C THR A 196 -18.19 -7.73 -9.86
N GLY A 197 -16.91 -7.76 -10.11
CA GLY A 197 -16.09 -6.69 -10.66
C GLY A 197 -14.99 -6.23 -9.72
N PRO A 198 -14.04 -5.45 -10.23
CA PRO A 198 -12.91 -4.97 -9.44
C PRO A 198 -13.38 -3.97 -8.37
N TYR A 199 -12.79 -4.07 -7.19
CA TYR A 199 -13.02 -3.12 -6.11
C TYR A 199 -11.72 -2.70 -5.42
N VAL A 200 -11.75 -1.51 -4.83
CA VAL A 200 -10.72 -1.02 -3.91
C VAL A 200 -11.39 -0.56 -2.63
N VAL A 201 -10.90 -1.08 -1.52
CA VAL A 201 -11.30 -0.61 -0.20
C VAL A 201 -10.08 -0.26 0.64
N LEU A 202 -10.25 0.69 1.52
CA LEU A 202 -9.28 1.02 2.56
C LEU A 202 -9.87 0.58 3.90
N ASN A 203 -9.21 -0.38 4.55
CA ASN A 203 -9.57 -0.84 5.89
C ASN A 203 -8.66 -0.20 6.92
N ARG A 204 -9.21 0.12 8.09
CA ARG A 204 -8.51 0.64 9.24
C ARG A 204 -8.82 -0.21 10.45
N PHE A 205 -7.81 -0.92 10.96
CA PHE A 205 -7.88 -1.65 12.22
C PHE A 205 -7.46 -0.72 13.36
N LYS A 206 -8.30 -0.61 14.39
CA LYS A 206 -7.93 0.07 15.63
C LYS A 206 -7.01 -0.83 16.46
N PRO A 207 -6.15 -0.27 17.34
CA PRO A 207 -5.32 -1.06 18.23
C PRO A 207 -6.12 -2.07 19.04
N GLY A 208 -5.57 -3.28 19.20
CA GLY A 208 -6.20 -4.38 19.93
C GLY A 208 -7.28 -5.15 19.18
N ASN A 209 -7.67 -4.73 17.98
CA ASN A 209 -8.72 -5.38 17.21
C ASN A 209 -8.16 -6.40 16.23
N PHE A 210 -8.81 -7.57 16.22
CA PHE A 210 -8.48 -8.70 15.35
C PHE A 210 -9.74 -9.28 14.72
N SER A 211 -9.63 -9.72 13.47
CA SER A 211 -10.67 -10.52 12.82
C SER A 211 -10.76 -11.91 13.46
N LYS A 212 -11.91 -12.56 13.32
CA LYS A 212 -12.01 -14.00 13.55
C LYS A 212 -11.42 -14.75 12.34
N PRO A 213 -11.04 -16.03 12.48
CA PRO A 213 -10.63 -16.85 11.35
C PRO A 213 -11.69 -16.83 10.26
N HIS A 214 -11.27 -16.54 9.03
CA HIS A 214 -12.16 -16.39 7.89
C HIS A 214 -11.41 -16.63 6.58
N PHE A 215 -12.16 -16.72 5.49
CA PHE A 215 -11.62 -16.74 4.13
C PHE A 215 -12.46 -15.85 3.20
N HIS A 216 -11.91 -15.55 2.05
CA HIS A 216 -12.60 -14.83 0.97
C HIS A 216 -12.75 -15.72 -0.25
N PRO A 217 -13.81 -15.53 -1.07
CA PRO A 217 -14.03 -16.37 -2.25
C PRO A 217 -12.98 -16.17 -3.35
N ASN A 218 -12.39 -14.99 -3.45
CA ASN A 218 -11.44 -14.58 -4.46
C ASN A 218 -10.11 -14.11 -3.84
N ASP A 219 -9.05 -14.06 -4.64
CA ASP A 219 -7.76 -13.50 -4.24
C ASP A 219 -7.90 -12.02 -3.87
N ARG A 220 -7.08 -11.60 -2.90
CA ARG A 220 -7.01 -10.20 -2.47
C ARG A 220 -5.56 -9.75 -2.42
N PHE A 221 -5.33 -8.55 -2.90
CA PHE A 221 -4.02 -7.91 -2.96
C PHE A 221 -4.01 -6.75 -1.96
N ILE A 222 -3.19 -6.89 -0.93
CA ILE A 222 -3.17 -5.98 0.22
C ILE A 222 -1.86 -5.22 0.24
N THR A 223 -1.93 -3.90 0.38
CA THR A 223 -0.77 -3.06 0.69
C THR A 223 -1.01 -2.40 2.04
N VAL A 224 -0.08 -2.57 2.96
CA VAL A 224 -0.11 -1.86 4.24
C VAL A 224 0.32 -0.42 4.02
N ILE A 225 -0.57 0.54 4.31
CA ILE A 225 -0.31 1.97 4.08
C ILE A 225 0.23 2.64 5.35
N LYS A 226 -0.23 2.22 6.52
CA LYS A 226 0.12 2.82 7.81
C LYS A 226 0.17 1.76 8.90
N GLY A 227 1.09 1.92 9.84
CA GLY A 227 1.24 1.06 11.01
C GLY A 227 1.75 -0.34 10.68
N THR A 228 1.56 -1.25 11.63
CA THR A 228 1.93 -2.66 11.51
C THR A 228 0.67 -3.53 11.55
N TRP A 229 0.42 -4.20 10.44
CA TRP A 229 -0.64 -5.19 10.34
C TRP A 229 -0.11 -6.58 10.71
N TRP A 230 -0.82 -7.29 11.57
CA TRP A 230 -0.44 -8.61 12.05
C TRP A 230 -1.31 -9.68 11.39
N VAL A 231 -0.68 -10.73 10.88
CA VAL A 231 -1.36 -11.77 10.08
C VAL A 231 -0.98 -13.15 10.60
N ALA A 232 -1.95 -14.06 10.57
CA ALA A 232 -1.76 -15.49 10.81
C ALA A 232 -2.61 -16.31 9.83
N THR A 233 -2.19 -17.55 9.56
CA THR A 233 -2.90 -18.50 8.70
C THR A 233 -3.51 -19.63 9.53
N GLY A 234 -4.59 -20.24 9.00
CA GLY A 234 -5.36 -21.27 9.69
C GLY A 234 -6.40 -20.68 10.66
N ASN A 235 -6.99 -21.55 11.46
CA ASN A 235 -8.09 -21.21 12.36
C ASN A 235 -7.74 -21.23 13.85
N LYS A 236 -6.49 -21.51 14.22
CA LYS A 236 -6.01 -21.40 15.60
C LYS A 236 -5.67 -19.95 15.91
N ILE A 237 -6.31 -19.39 16.95
CA ILE A 237 -6.04 -18.02 17.39
C ILE A 237 -4.90 -18.02 18.40
N ASP A 238 -3.77 -17.44 17.98
CA ASP A 238 -2.58 -17.27 18.81
C ASP A 238 -1.96 -15.89 18.49
N LYS A 239 -2.35 -14.88 19.26
CA LYS A 239 -1.93 -13.48 19.01
C LYS A 239 -0.43 -13.25 19.22
N ASP A 240 0.23 -14.09 20.00
CA ASP A 240 1.66 -13.96 20.26
C ASP A 240 2.47 -14.48 19.06
N ASN A 241 1.87 -15.38 18.30
CA ASN A 241 2.49 -16.04 17.16
C ASN A 241 1.91 -15.57 15.81
N MET A 242 2.02 -14.27 15.52
CA MET A 242 1.61 -13.64 14.26
C MET A 242 2.79 -12.99 13.56
N VAL A 243 2.71 -12.89 12.24
CA VAL A 243 3.74 -12.22 11.42
C VAL A 243 3.42 -10.74 11.24
N PRO A 244 4.36 -9.83 11.59
CA PRO A 244 4.17 -8.40 11.38
C PRO A 244 4.39 -8.01 9.92
N MET A 245 3.47 -7.20 9.40
CA MET A 245 3.54 -6.57 8.09
C MET A 245 3.60 -5.05 8.28
N PRO A 246 4.78 -4.45 8.31
CA PRO A 246 4.92 -2.99 8.46
C PRO A 246 4.41 -2.24 7.23
N ALA A 247 4.17 -0.94 7.37
CA ALA A 247 3.79 -0.08 6.26
C ALA A 247 4.73 -0.25 5.06
N GLY A 248 4.17 -0.37 3.86
CA GLY A 248 4.88 -0.70 2.63
C GLY A 248 4.93 -2.18 2.28
N SER A 249 4.54 -3.09 3.18
CA SER A 249 4.40 -4.53 2.86
C SER A 249 3.32 -4.75 1.81
N PHE A 250 3.54 -5.75 0.96
CA PHE A 250 2.56 -6.24 -0.01
C PHE A 250 2.24 -7.70 0.28
N VAL A 251 0.95 -8.06 0.27
CA VAL A 251 0.46 -9.40 0.61
C VAL A 251 -0.60 -9.83 -0.39
N THR A 252 -0.51 -11.07 -0.86
CA THR A 252 -1.59 -11.74 -1.60
C THR A 252 -2.24 -12.76 -0.67
N HIS A 253 -3.52 -12.58 -0.38
CA HIS A 253 -4.36 -13.62 0.21
C HIS A 253 -5.00 -14.44 -0.91
N PHE A 254 -4.74 -15.74 -0.90
CA PHE A 254 -5.34 -16.64 -1.88
C PHE A 254 -6.79 -16.99 -1.54
N ALA A 255 -7.58 -17.15 -2.57
CA ALA A 255 -8.99 -17.50 -2.48
C ALA A 255 -9.22 -18.74 -1.60
N LYS A 256 -10.27 -18.69 -0.78
CA LYS A 256 -10.75 -19.79 0.06
C LYS A 256 -9.75 -20.30 1.11
N GLN A 257 -8.65 -19.57 1.34
CA GLN A 257 -7.65 -19.94 2.35
C GLN A 257 -7.92 -19.21 3.66
N VAL A 258 -7.91 -19.98 4.76
CA VAL A 258 -8.25 -19.46 6.09
C VAL A 258 -7.09 -18.67 6.67
N HIS A 259 -7.39 -17.47 7.14
CA HIS A 259 -6.48 -16.56 7.82
C HIS A 259 -7.24 -15.73 8.86
N TRP A 260 -6.51 -15.03 9.68
CA TRP A 260 -7.00 -13.99 10.56
C TRP A 260 -5.93 -12.94 10.78
N ASP A 261 -6.33 -11.75 11.16
CA ASP A 261 -5.46 -10.58 11.08
C ASP A 261 -5.94 -9.47 12.02
N GLY A 262 -5.10 -8.47 12.24
CA GLY A 262 -5.48 -7.35 13.08
C GLY A 262 -4.34 -6.38 13.34
N ALA A 263 -4.55 -5.55 14.37
CA ALA A 263 -3.60 -4.58 14.86
C ALA A 263 -3.36 -4.79 16.36
N LYS A 264 -2.09 -4.81 16.80
CA LYS A 264 -1.72 -4.92 18.22
C LYS A 264 -1.78 -3.56 18.90
N ASP A 265 -0.69 -2.85 18.88
CA ASP A 265 -0.47 -1.66 19.71
C ASP A 265 -0.74 -0.35 18.97
N GLU A 266 -0.77 -0.37 17.65
CA GLU A 266 -1.00 0.79 16.81
C GLU A 266 -2.06 0.54 15.74
N GLU A 267 -2.61 1.62 15.19
CA GLU A 267 -3.59 1.56 14.11
C GLU A 267 -2.92 1.10 12.80
N ALA A 268 -3.54 0.14 12.11
CA ALA A 268 -3.08 -0.35 10.81
C ALA A 268 -4.07 -0.01 9.70
N TRP A 269 -3.59 0.54 8.59
CA TRP A 269 -4.39 0.84 7.39
C TRP A 269 -3.97 -0.05 6.24
N LEU A 270 -4.97 -0.68 5.61
CA LEU A 270 -4.79 -1.64 4.53
C LEU A 270 -5.53 -1.17 3.28
N LEU A 271 -4.81 -0.94 2.21
CA LEU A 271 -5.40 -0.84 0.89
C LEU A 271 -5.59 -2.25 0.33
N ILE A 272 -6.82 -2.59 0.00
CA ILE A 272 -7.18 -3.92 -0.51
C ILE A 272 -7.77 -3.76 -1.89
N VAL A 273 -7.16 -4.43 -2.86
CA VAL A 273 -7.64 -4.55 -4.24
C VAL A 273 -8.07 -6.00 -4.46
N GLY A 274 -9.19 -6.20 -5.10
CA GLY A 274 -9.67 -7.56 -5.39
C GLY A 274 -10.76 -7.57 -6.45
N GLU A 275 -11.12 -8.78 -6.86
CA GLU A 275 -12.30 -9.05 -7.66
C GLU A 275 -13.44 -9.46 -6.73
N GLY A 276 -14.59 -8.82 -6.86
CA GLY A 276 -15.72 -9.09 -5.99
C GLY A 276 -16.55 -10.33 -6.40
N PRO A 277 -17.35 -10.87 -5.50
CA PRO A 277 -17.63 -10.36 -4.17
C PRO A 277 -16.50 -10.61 -3.17
N GLY A 278 -16.19 -9.57 -2.36
CA GLY A 278 -15.17 -9.57 -1.30
C GLY A 278 -15.73 -9.98 0.06
N THR A 279 -16.68 -10.91 0.10
CA THR A 279 -17.36 -11.34 1.34
C THR A 279 -16.43 -12.05 2.31
N LEU A 280 -16.76 -11.96 3.61
CA LEU A 280 -16.12 -12.74 4.67
C LEU A 280 -16.92 -14.01 4.94
N ASN A 281 -16.21 -15.15 4.97
CA ASN A 281 -16.77 -16.43 5.37
C ASN A 281 -16.05 -16.90 6.63
N PHE A 282 -16.73 -16.80 7.78
CA PHE A 282 -16.14 -17.16 9.05
C PHE A 282 -15.98 -18.67 9.20
N VAL A 283 -14.91 -19.07 9.91
CA VAL A 283 -14.59 -20.45 10.26
C VAL A 283 -14.50 -20.54 11.78
N GLU A 284 -14.92 -21.66 12.36
CA GLU A 284 -14.75 -21.88 13.79
C GLU A 284 -13.28 -21.90 14.16
N ALA A 285 -12.95 -21.20 15.24
CA ALA A 285 -11.59 -21.23 15.79
C ALA A 285 -11.29 -22.63 16.34
N ALA A 286 -10.08 -23.13 16.02
CA ALA A 286 -9.59 -24.34 16.68
C ALA A 286 -9.19 -24.04 18.12
N ASN A 287 -9.43 -24.99 19.01
CA ASN A 287 -9.01 -24.94 20.41
C ASN A 287 -7.50 -25.07 20.57
#